data_eb8b8c6d4862343243687837e766490a
#
_entry.id   eb8b8c6d4862343243687837e766490a
#
_cell.length_a   1.000
_cell.length_b   1.000
_cell.length_c   1.000
_cell.angle_alpha   90.00
_cell.angle_beta   90.00
_cell.angle_gamma   90.00
#
_symmetry.space_group_name_H-M   'P 1'
#
loop_
_entity.id
_entity.type
_entity.pdbx_description
1 polymer ?
#
loop_
_entity_poly.entity_id
_entity_poly.type
_entity_poly.pdbx_seq_one_letter_code
_entity_poly.pdbx_strand_id
1 'polypeptide(L)'
;MSNSALPLLESPAACCAPLLRAPLTTEQAERVAPMLKALADPVRLRLLSLVAAREGGEACVCDLNEAFDLSQPTISHHLKVLHDAGLVEREKRGVWVHYRVRSDALADVAQLIGGAPTQD
;
A
#
# COMPACT_ATOMS: atom_id res chain seq x y z
N MET A 1 8.30 14.97 24.78
CA MET A 1 8.64 14.93 24.12
C MET A 1 9.27 15.05 23.51
N SER A 2 9.63 14.87 23.20
CA SER A 2 10.44 15.03 22.85
C SER A 2 10.93 15.54 21.89
N ASN A 3 11.59 16.07 21.92
CA ASN A 3 12.23 16.75 21.06
C ASN A 3 12.65 16.14 19.88
N SER A 4 12.68 14.97 19.83
CA SER A 4 13.07 14.27 18.66
C SER A 4 12.17 14.53 17.51
N ALA A 5 10.97 14.96 17.77
CA ALA A 5 10.07 15.33 16.69
C ALA A 5 10.47 16.60 16.00
N LEU A 6 11.26 17.40 16.61
CA LEU A 6 11.56 18.70 16.06
C LEU A 6 12.33 18.64 14.75
N PRO A 7 13.32 17.78 14.59
CA PRO A 7 13.99 17.71 13.30
C PRO A 7 13.07 17.27 12.18
N LEU A 8 12.10 16.44 12.48
CA LEU A 8 11.15 16.02 11.47
C LEU A 8 10.26 17.16 11.04
N LEU A 9 9.90 18.00 11.98
CA LEU A 9 9.06 19.15 11.65
C LEU A 9 9.76 20.16 10.78
N GLU A 10 11.05 20.12 10.78
CA GLU A 10 11.79 21.02 9.93
C GLU A 10 11.98 20.49 8.53
N SER A 11 11.60 19.28 8.27
CA SER A 11 11.71 18.69 6.93
C SER A 11 10.76 19.38 5.98
N PRO A 12 11.22 19.86 4.82
CA PRO A 12 10.31 20.45 3.85
C PRO A 12 9.23 19.48 3.39
N ALA A 13 9.55 18.22 3.29
CA ALA A 13 8.56 17.24 2.89
C ALA A 13 7.44 17.12 3.90
N ALA A 14 7.76 17.18 5.19
CA ALA A 14 6.75 17.14 6.24
C ALA A 14 5.87 18.37 6.20
N CYS A 15 6.44 19.53 5.96
CA CYS A 15 5.66 20.74 5.89
C CYS A 15 4.74 20.76 4.71
N CYS A 16 5.07 20.02 3.64
CA CYS A 16 4.27 20.03 2.42
C CYS A 16 3.23 18.94 2.34
N ALA A 17 3.17 18.03 3.31
CA ALA A 17 2.19 16.95 3.28
C ALA A 17 0.78 17.50 3.37
N PRO A 18 -0.13 17.09 2.49
CA PRO A 18 -1.50 17.61 2.55
C PRO A 18 -2.17 17.40 3.89
N LEU A 19 -1.91 16.27 4.53
CA LEU A 19 -2.49 15.98 5.84
C LEU A 19 -2.10 17.03 6.88
N LEU A 20 -0.91 17.59 6.75
CA LEU A 20 -0.38 18.55 7.73
C LEU A 20 -0.66 20.00 7.37
N ARG A 21 -1.04 20.28 6.14
CA ARG A 21 -1.18 21.67 5.68
C ARG A 21 -2.59 22.22 5.85
N ALA A 22 -3.58 21.36 5.70
CA ALA A 22 -4.96 21.82 5.74
C ALA A 22 -5.87 20.66 6.07
N PRO A 23 -7.08 20.92 6.57
CA PRO A 23 -8.01 19.83 6.81
C PRO A 23 -8.32 19.09 5.52
N LEU A 24 -8.43 17.79 5.60
CA LEU A 24 -8.80 16.97 4.45
C LEU A 24 -10.28 17.17 4.14
N THR A 25 -10.60 17.12 2.87
CA THR A 25 -12.00 17.08 2.47
C THR A 25 -12.55 15.68 2.75
N THR A 26 -13.85 15.58 2.82
CA THR A 26 -14.52 14.28 2.95
C THR A 26 -14.11 13.35 1.82
N GLU A 27 -14.04 13.86 0.60
CA GLU A 27 -13.68 13.06 -0.56
C GLU A 27 -12.26 12.51 -0.45
N GLN A 28 -11.33 13.33 0.02
CA GLN A 28 -9.96 12.88 0.20
C GLN A 28 -9.88 11.76 1.23
N ALA A 29 -10.57 11.93 2.34
CA ALA A 29 -10.56 10.93 3.40
C ALA A 29 -11.21 9.64 2.94
N GLU A 30 -12.32 9.74 2.22
CA GLU A 30 -13.03 8.55 1.73
C GLU A 30 -12.24 7.81 0.68
N ARG A 31 -11.43 8.52 -0.08
CA ARG A 31 -10.61 7.87 -1.11
C ARG A 31 -9.44 7.10 -0.51
N VAL A 32 -8.81 7.68 0.51
CA VAL A 32 -7.55 7.11 1.02
C VAL A 32 -7.77 6.16 2.20
N ALA A 33 -8.78 6.40 3.02
CA ALA A 33 -8.99 5.58 4.22
C ALA A 33 -9.10 4.07 3.93
N PRO A 34 -9.81 3.63 2.87
CA PRO A 34 -9.88 2.20 2.61
C PRO A 34 -8.52 1.58 2.30
N MET A 35 -7.65 2.33 1.63
CA MET A 35 -6.31 1.85 1.33
C MET A 35 -5.50 1.69 2.61
N LEU A 36 -5.57 2.67 3.51
CA LEU A 36 -4.87 2.58 4.78
C LEU A 36 -5.39 1.43 5.62
N LYS A 37 -6.70 1.22 5.60
CA LYS A 37 -7.31 0.14 6.33
C LYS A 37 -6.83 -1.21 5.82
N ALA A 38 -6.73 -1.37 4.52
CA ALA A 38 -6.23 -2.60 3.94
C ALA A 38 -4.76 -2.83 4.25
N LEU A 39 -3.98 -1.76 4.36
CA LEU A 39 -2.56 -1.87 4.68
C LEU A 39 -2.30 -2.14 6.15
N ALA A 40 -3.25 -1.89 7.02
CA ALA A 40 -3.04 -2.00 8.46
C ALA A 40 -3.22 -3.44 8.95
N ASP A 41 -2.46 -4.33 8.35
CA ASP A 41 -2.42 -5.74 8.71
C ASP A 41 -1.05 -6.28 8.34
N PRO A 42 -0.35 -6.95 9.27
CA PRO A 42 1.02 -7.37 8.97
C PRO A 42 1.13 -8.36 7.82
N VAL A 43 0.16 -9.25 7.67
CA VAL A 43 0.19 -10.19 6.55
C VAL A 43 0.01 -9.48 5.24
N ARG A 44 -0.93 -8.54 5.18
CA ARG A 44 -1.18 -7.80 3.95
C ARG A 44 0.00 -6.91 3.57
N LEU A 45 0.65 -6.28 4.55
CA LEU A 45 1.85 -5.51 4.25
C LEU A 45 2.94 -6.39 3.66
N ARG A 46 3.15 -7.56 4.25
CA ARG A 46 4.15 -8.48 3.73
C ARG A 46 3.79 -9.00 2.35
N LEU A 47 2.50 -9.29 2.12
CA LEU A 47 2.06 -9.73 0.80
C LEU A 47 2.33 -8.67 -0.25
N LEU A 48 1.98 -7.44 0.04
CA LEU A 48 2.21 -6.35 -0.91
C LEU A 48 3.69 -6.22 -1.23
N SER A 49 4.52 -6.30 -0.22
CA SER A 49 5.97 -6.22 -0.37
C SER A 49 6.50 -7.37 -1.22
N LEU A 50 6.00 -8.57 -1.00
CA LEU A 50 6.44 -9.74 -1.75
C LEU A 50 6.03 -9.68 -3.21
N VAL A 51 4.81 -9.21 -3.47
CA VAL A 51 4.35 -9.04 -4.85
C VAL A 51 5.23 -8.02 -5.57
N ALA A 52 5.51 -6.91 -4.90
CA ALA A 52 6.32 -5.85 -5.50
C ALA A 52 7.75 -6.29 -5.77
N ALA A 53 8.27 -7.18 -4.94
CA ALA A 53 9.66 -7.62 -5.07
C ALA A 53 9.86 -8.71 -6.12
N ARG A 54 8.78 -9.32 -6.60
CA ARG A 54 8.92 -10.37 -7.62
C ARG A 54 9.25 -9.74 -8.96
N GLU A 55 9.83 -10.54 -9.82
CA GLU A 55 10.23 -10.09 -11.14
C GLU A 55 9.01 -9.51 -11.86
N GLY A 56 9.16 -8.35 -12.43
CA GLY A 56 8.06 -7.68 -13.11
C GLY A 56 7.05 -7.05 -12.18
N GLY A 57 7.25 -7.13 -10.87
CA GLY A 57 6.34 -6.53 -9.90
C GLY A 57 5.03 -7.26 -9.79
N GLU A 58 5.00 -8.54 -10.15
CA GLU A 58 3.76 -9.32 -10.08
C GLU A 58 4.05 -10.73 -9.57
N ALA A 59 3.04 -11.37 -9.02
CA ALA A 59 3.17 -12.70 -8.46
C ALA A 59 1.87 -13.47 -8.62
N CYS A 60 1.99 -14.78 -8.77
CA CYS A 60 0.82 -15.63 -8.72
C CYS A 60 0.59 -16.07 -7.28
N VAL A 61 -0.64 -16.47 -6.98
CA VAL A 61 -0.97 -16.95 -5.62
C VAL A 61 -0.09 -18.12 -5.24
N CYS A 62 0.24 -18.98 -6.18
CA CYS A 62 1.08 -20.13 -5.92
C CYS A 62 2.47 -19.74 -5.42
N ASP A 63 3.00 -18.62 -5.93
CA ASP A 63 4.29 -18.13 -5.45
C ASP A 63 4.21 -17.63 -4.03
N LEU A 64 3.10 -17.01 -3.70
CA LEU A 64 2.93 -16.38 -2.39
C LEU A 64 2.67 -17.40 -1.30
N ASN A 65 2.04 -18.52 -1.62
CA ASN A 65 1.77 -19.55 -0.63
C ASN A 65 3.03 -20.09 0.00
N GLU A 66 4.12 -20.11 -0.75
CA GLU A 66 5.37 -20.65 -0.25
C GLU A 66 6.01 -19.75 0.79
N ALA A 67 5.68 -18.47 0.79
CA ALA A 67 6.29 -17.51 1.70
C ALA A 67 5.55 -17.40 3.03
N PHE A 68 4.38 -17.99 3.15
CA PHE A 68 3.56 -17.86 4.34
C PHE A 68 3.12 -19.23 4.84
N ASP A 69 3.02 -19.35 6.15
CA ASP A 69 2.47 -20.55 6.76
C ASP A 69 0.97 -20.34 6.93
N LEU A 70 0.30 -20.10 5.81
CA LEU A 70 -1.13 -19.85 5.79
C LEU A 70 -1.75 -20.64 4.65
N SER A 71 -3.01 -20.95 4.78
CA SER A 71 -3.71 -21.69 3.74
C SER A 71 -3.91 -20.79 2.52
N GLN A 72 -4.06 -21.39 1.36
CA GLN A 72 -4.32 -20.66 0.14
C GLN A 72 -5.59 -19.81 0.23
N PRO A 73 -6.70 -20.31 0.81
CA PRO A 73 -7.87 -19.45 0.95
C PRO A 73 -7.62 -18.22 1.81
N THR A 74 -6.79 -18.33 2.84
CA THR A 74 -6.45 -17.19 3.68
C THR A 74 -5.64 -16.17 2.90
N ILE A 75 -4.64 -16.63 2.15
CA ILE A 75 -3.84 -15.76 1.31
C ILE A 75 -4.72 -15.06 0.27
N SER A 76 -5.59 -15.83 -0.37
CA SER A 76 -6.49 -15.29 -1.38
C SER A 76 -7.44 -14.25 -0.80
N HIS A 77 -7.88 -14.44 0.43
CA HIS A 77 -8.73 -13.46 1.11
C HIS A 77 -7.99 -12.14 1.32
N HIS A 78 -6.75 -12.21 1.78
CA HIS A 78 -5.95 -11.00 1.97
C HIS A 78 -5.70 -10.28 0.66
N LEU A 79 -5.44 -11.03 -0.41
CA LEU A 79 -5.25 -10.44 -1.72
C LEU A 79 -6.53 -9.78 -2.23
N LYS A 80 -7.67 -10.37 -1.93
CA LYS A 80 -8.95 -9.77 -2.30
C LYS A 80 -9.17 -8.46 -1.56
N VAL A 81 -8.82 -8.39 -0.29
CA VAL A 81 -8.92 -7.14 0.47
C VAL A 81 -8.05 -6.06 -0.16
N LEU A 82 -6.82 -6.41 -0.53
CA LEU A 82 -5.93 -5.47 -1.19
C LEU A 82 -6.47 -5.03 -2.55
N HIS A 83 -7.03 -5.95 -3.29
CA HIS A 83 -7.62 -5.67 -4.61
C HIS A 83 -8.83 -4.75 -4.48
N ASP A 84 -9.72 -5.03 -3.54
CA ASP A 84 -10.93 -4.24 -3.36
C ASP A 84 -10.60 -2.82 -2.90
N ALA A 85 -9.47 -2.65 -2.21
CA ALA A 85 -9.02 -1.34 -1.80
C ALA A 85 -8.26 -0.59 -2.90
N GLY A 86 -8.05 -1.22 -4.04
CA GLY A 86 -7.37 -0.58 -5.17
C GLY A 86 -5.85 -0.59 -5.11
N LEU A 87 -5.28 -1.44 -4.25
CA LEU A 87 -3.83 -1.46 -4.07
C LEU A 87 -3.12 -2.44 -4.98
N VAL A 88 -3.84 -3.43 -5.50
CA VAL A 88 -3.28 -4.38 -6.47
C VAL A 88 -4.25 -4.56 -7.62
N GLU A 89 -3.70 -4.89 -8.78
CA GLU A 89 -4.45 -5.34 -9.93
C GLU A 89 -4.43 -6.85 -9.97
N ARG A 90 -5.43 -7.42 -10.59
CA ARG A 90 -5.59 -8.85 -10.66
C ARG A 90 -5.81 -9.22 -12.11
N GLU A 91 -5.11 -10.26 -12.55
CA GLU A 91 -5.23 -10.71 -13.93
C GLU A 91 -5.23 -12.22 -13.96
N LYS A 92 -6.20 -12.80 -14.64
CA LYS A 92 -6.26 -14.24 -14.80
C LYS A 92 -5.56 -14.62 -16.11
N ARG A 93 -4.61 -15.56 -16.02
CA ARG A 93 -3.89 -16.09 -17.16
C ARG A 93 -4.06 -17.60 -17.15
N GLY A 94 -4.94 -18.10 -17.99
CA GLY A 94 -5.29 -19.51 -17.98
C GLY A 94 -5.95 -19.86 -16.64
N VAL A 95 -5.37 -20.81 -15.92
CA VAL A 95 -5.90 -21.22 -14.62
C VAL A 95 -5.24 -20.47 -13.47
N TRP A 96 -4.26 -19.60 -13.74
CA TRP A 96 -3.52 -18.93 -12.70
C TRP A 96 -3.97 -17.49 -12.57
N VAL A 97 -4.01 -16.99 -11.34
CA VAL A 97 -4.34 -15.60 -11.07
C VAL A 97 -3.07 -14.90 -10.62
N HIS A 98 -2.77 -13.78 -11.27
CA HIS A 98 -1.60 -12.97 -10.98
C HIS A 98 -2.02 -11.65 -10.37
N TYR A 99 -1.23 -11.16 -9.42
CA TYR A 99 -1.48 -9.89 -8.76
C TYR A 99 -0.28 -8.96 -9.00
N ARG A 100 -0.55 -7.69 -9.22
CA ARG A 100 0.48 -6.68 -9.43
C ARG A 100 0.15 -5.47 -8.56
N VAL A 101 1.17 -4.89 -7.94
CA VAL A 101 0.99 -3.71 -7.09
C VAL A 101 0.63 -2.52 -7.96
N ARG A 102 -0.32 -1.73 -7.49
CA ARG A 102 -0.66 -0.46 -8.12
C ARG A 102 0.16 0.63 -7.45
N SER A 103 1.26 0.98 -8.09
CA SER A 103 2.18 1.98 -7.52
C SER A 103 1.55 3.36 -7.48
N ASP A 104 0.63 3.67 -8.39
CA ASP A 104 -0.07 4.95 -8.38
C ASP A 104 -0.95 5.10 -7.13
N ALA A 105 -1.59 4.02 -6.70
CA ALA A 105 -2.40 4.05 -5.48
C ALA A 105 -1.53 4.25 -4.25
N LEU A 106 -0.39 3.56 -4.19
CA LEU A 106 0.53 3.73 -3.08
C LEU A 106 1.10 5.15 -3.05
N ALA A 107 1.36 5.72 -4.22
CA ALA A 107 1.86 7.09 -4.30
C ALA A 107 0.83 8.07 -3.74
N ASP A 108 -0.46 7.85 -3.99
CA ASP A 108 -1.50 8.70 -3.43
C ASP A 108 -1.46 8.71 -1.91
N VAL A 109 -1.32 7.52 -1.32
CA VAL A 109 -1.26 7.41 0.14
C VAL A 109 0.01 8.08 0.66
N ALA A 110 1.13 7.82 0.01
CA ALA A 110 2.41 8.36 0.43
C ALA A 110 2.41 9.88 0.38
N GLN A 111 1.84 10.45 -0.68
CA GLN A 111 1.79 11.90 -0.82
C GLN A 111 0.91 12.55 0.23
N LEU A 112 -0.20 11.88 0.56
CA LEU A 112 -1.10 12.43 1.57
C LEU A 112 -0.43 12.52 2.92
N ILE A 113 0.29 11.47 3.31
CA ILE A 113 0.85 11.34 4.65
C ILE A 113 2.23 11.96 4.74
N GLY A 114 3.06 11.71 3.75
CA GLY A 114 4.47 12.10 3.77
C GLY A 114 4.85 13.30 2.94
N GLY A 115 3.91 13.82 2.20
CA GLY A 115 4.17 14.95 1.32
C GLY A 115 4.65 14.51 -0.05
N ALA A 116 4.94 15.46 -0.90
CA ALA A 116 5.37 15.19 -2.25
C ALA A 116 6.69 14.44 -2.22
N PRO A 117 6.87 13.47 -3.08
CA PRO A 117 8.14 12.77 -3.14
C PRO A 117 9.22 13.72 -3.58
N THR A 118 10.38 13.51 -3.08
CA THR A 118 11.48 14.28 -3.57
C THR A 118 11.81 13.79 -4.92
N GLN A 119 12.26 14.54 -5.68
CA GLN A 119 12.51 14.13 -6.90
C GLN A 119 13.71 13.85 -7.10
N ASP A 120 14.00 13.42 -7.30
CA ASP A 120 15.09 13.21 -7.46
C ASP A 120 15.43 13.21 -8.01
#